data_007ac906c8a51313e2243612841646cb
#
_entry.id   007ac906c8a51313e2243612841646cb
#
_cell.length_a   1.000
_cell.length_b   1.000
_cell.length_c   1.000
_cell.angle_alpha   90.00
_cell.angle_beta   90.00
_cell.angle_gamma   90.00
#
_symmetry.space_group_name_H-M   'P 1'
#
loop_
_entity.id
_entity.type
_entity.pdbx_description
1 polymer ?
#
loop_
_entity_poly.entity_id
_entity_poly.type
_entity_poly.pdbx_seq_one_letter_code
_entity_poly.pdbx_strand_id
1 'polypeptide(L)'
;LVTEDRLIFTKMSASDNIKIGGGSVERVLELFPSLEPRLDIRGGMLSGGEQQMIALGRALSRNPELLLADELSLGLAPMIVDRLLSAVRTAADEQGIGALIVEQHARKALKYSDRIYLMSRGRIQMEMTSDEARSRLDEIEEAYLAGTSESEEDHIERRRRKDVRQAWGRLRVKERELRRLSGTQVSRRRTGEDDQILDDEQHRRDSQMRIRRGRKY
;
A
#
# COMPACT_ATOMS: atom_id res chain seq x y z
N LEU A 1 -4.87 -0.30 -8.36
CA LEU A 1 -4.16 -0.40 -7.10
C LEU A 1 -5.03 -1.14 -6.07
N VAL A 2 -4.47 -2.14 -5.42
CA VAL A 2 -5.02 -2.82 -4.24
C VAL A 2 -4.09 -2.51 -3.07
N THR A 3 -4.63 -1.93 -2.01
CA THR A 3 -3.89 -1.49 -0.82
C THR A 3 -4.13 -2.44 0.34
N GLU A 4 -3.25 -2.41 1.34
CA GLU A 4 -3.38 -3.11 2.62
C GLU A 4 -4.76 -2.90 3.27
N ASP A 5 -5.30 -1.68 3.24
CA ASP A 5 -6.59 -1.32 3.87
C ASP A 5 -7.83 -1.94 3.18
N ARG A 6 -7.65 -2.68 2.08
CA ARG A 6 -8.72 -3.37 1.30
C ARG A 6 -9.81 -2.45 0.75
N LEU A 7 -10.00 -1.26 1.30
CA LEU A 7 -10.99 -0.25 0.93
C LEU A 7 -12.41 -0.83 0.76
N ILE A 8 -12.89 -1.55 1.76
CA ILE A 8 -14.22 -2.16 1.79
C ILE A 8 -15.21 -1.23 2.50
N PHE A 9 -16.35 -1.00 1.85
CA PHE A 9 -17.49 -0.30 2.46
C PHE A 9 -18.23 -1.24 3.41
N THR A 10 -17.98 -1.11 4.71
CA THR A 10 -18.40 -2.05 5.74
C THR A 10 -19.92 -2.18 5.89
N LYS A 11 -20.70 -1.15 5.52
CA LYS A 11 -22.17 -1.12 5.61
C LYS A 11 -22.86 -1.65 4.35
N MET A 12 -22.15 -1.78 3.24
CA MET A 12 -22.66 -2.29 1.97
C MET A 12 -22.48 -3.81 1.88
N SER A 13 -23.29 -4.47 1.06
CA SER A 13 -23.12 -5.90 0.76
C SER A 13 -21.83 -6.18 0.01
N ALA A 14 -21.37 -7.44 -0.03
CA ALA A 14 -20.24 -7.84 -0.86
C ALA A 14 -20.51 -7.54 -2.34
N SER A 15 -21.69 -7.84 -2.85
CA SER A 15 -22.10 -7.55 -4.22
C SER A 15 -22.02 -6.05 -4.53
N ASP A 16 -22.51 -5.18 -3.63
CA ASP A 16 -22.45 -3.73 -3.83
C ASP A 16 -21.01 -3.22 -3.78
N ASN A 17 -20.17 -3.78 -2.90
CA ASN A 17 -18.74 -3.45 -2.85
C ASN A 17 -18.03 -3.75 -4.18
N ILE A 18 -18.41 -4.82 -4.86
CA ILE A 18 -17.86 -5.16 -6.19
C ILE A 18 -18.36 -4.13 -7.22
N LYS A 19 -19.66 -3.88 -7.27
CA LYS A 19 -20.32 -3.02 -8.27
C LYS A 19 -19.89 -1.55 -8.19
N ILE A 20 -19.77 -1.00 -6.97
CA ILE A 20 -19.40 0.42 -6.79
C ILE A 20 -17.99 0.73 -7.30
N GLY A 21 -17.12 -0.27 -7.34
CA GLY A 21 -15.79 -0.17 -7.93
C GLY A 21 -15.77 -0.34 -9.45
N GLY A 22 -16.94 -0.51 -10.11
CA GLY A 22 -17.03 -0.82 -11.53
C GLY A 22 -16.64 -2.24 -11.88
N GLY A 23 -16.65 -3.16 -10.88
CA GLY A 23 -16.37 -4.58 -11.07
C GLY A 23 -17.62 -5.37 -11.51
N SER A 24 -17.42 -6.49 -12.20
CA SER A 24 -18.46 -7.48 -12.51
C SER A 24 -18.47 -8.54 -11.41
N VAL A 25 -19.67 -8.81 -10.87
CA VAL A 25 -19.84 -9.85 -9.85
C VAL A 25 -19.53 -11.23 -10.44
N GLU A 26 -19.95 -11.49 -11.67
CA GLU A 26 -19.73 -12.74 -12.39
C GLU A 26 -18.24 -13.02 -12.52
N ARG A 27 -17.45 -12.04 -12.98
CA ARG A 27 -15.99 -12.17 -13.11
C ARG A 27 -15.29 -12.36 -11.76
N VAL A 28 -15.78 -11.71 -10.70
CA VAL A 28 -15.24 -11.91 -9.35
C VAL A 28 -15.53 -13.32 -8.87
N LEU A 29 -16.70 -13.88 -9.18
CA LEU A 29 -17.04 -15.26 -8.82
C LEU A 29 -16.27 -16.29 -9.65
N GLU A 30 -15.91 -16.00 -10.90
CA GLU A 30 -14.99 -16.83 -11.67
C GLU A 30 -13.61 -16.94 -10.99
N LEU A 31 -13.08 -15.83 -10.47
CA LEU A 31 -11.82 -15.81 -9.72
C LEU A 31 -11.95 -16.41 -8.32
N PHE A 32 -13.07 -16.12 -7.63
CA PHE A 32 -13.29 -16.47 -6.24
C PHE A 32 -14.70 -17.06 -6.02
N PRO A 33 -14.98 -18.31 -6.46
CA PRO A 33 -16.31 -18.93 -6.33
C PRO A 33 -16.80 -19.01 -4.88
N SER A 34 -15.88 -19.06 -3.92
CA SER A 34 -16.20 -19.09 -2.48
C SER A 34 -16.92 -17.83 -1.97
N LEU A 35 -16.96 -16.75 -2.75
CA LEU A 35 -17.69 -15.53 -2.41
C LEU A 35 -19.19 -15.61 -2.74
N GLU A 36 -19.63 -16.58 -3.55
CA GLU A 36 -21.02 -16.70 -3.96
C GLU A 36 -22.00 -16.68 -2.78
N PRO A 37 -21.85 -17.51 -1.73
CA PRO A 37 -22.75 -17.47 -0.56
C PRO A 37 -22.56 -16.23 0.32
N ARG A 38 -21.65 -15.33 -0.02
CA ARG A 38 -21.31 -14.14 0.74
C ARG A 38 -21.81 -12.85 0.11
N LEU A 39 -22.38 -12.90 -1.11
CA LEU A 39 -22.73 -11.72 -1.89
C LEU A 39 -23.67 -10.75 -1.16
N ASP A 40 -24.59 -11.25 -0.36
CA ASP A 40 -25.55 -10.42 0.39
C ASP A 40 -25.04 -10.03 1.79
N ILE A 41 -23.89 -10.56 2.21
CA ILE A 41 -23.30 -10.26 3.52
C ILE A 41 -22.68 -8.87 3.49
N ARG A 42 -22.86 -8.09 4.55
CA ARG A 42 -22.23 -6.76 4.70
C ARG A 42 -20.72 -6.90 4.77
N GLY A 43 -20.01 -6.01 4.07
CA GLY A 43 -18.55 -6.02 4.00
C GLY A 43 -17.84 -6.06 5.35
N GLY A 44 -18.41 -5.40 6.38
CA GLY A 44 -17.86 -5.42 7.73
C GLY A 44 -18.04 -6.76 8.48
N MET A 45 -18.87 -7.66 7.99
CA MET A 45 -19.09 -9.00 8.56
C MET A 45 -18.31 -10.11 7.84
N LEU A 46 -17.64 -9.77 6.76
CA LEU A 46 -16.77 -10.68 6.02
C LEU A 46 -15.45 -10.88 6.76
N SER A 47 -14.87 -12.06 6.63
CA SER A 47 -13.49 -12.32 7.07
C SER A 47 -12.50 -11.46 6.30
N GLY A 48 -11.32 -11.23 6.86
CA GLY A 48 -10.26 -10.47 6.18
C GLY A 48 -9.89 -11.04 4.81
N GLY A 49 -9.91 -12.37 4.67
CA GLY A 49 -9.67 -13.05 3.38
C GLY A 49 -10.76 -12.80 2.35
N GLU A 50 -12.03 -12.86 2.75
CA GLU A 50 -13.16 -12.55 1.87
C GLU A 50 -13.14 -11.07 1.43
N GLN A 51 -12.80 -10.15 2.34
CA GLN A 51 -12.63 -8.75 2.02
C GLN A 51 -11.49 -8.53 1.01
N GLN A 52 -10.37 -9.24 1.17
CA GLN A 52 -9.24 -9.15 0.25
C GLN A 52 -9.57 -9.73 -1.13
N MET A 53 -10.32 -10.86 -1.18
CA MET A 53 -10.82 -11.42 -2.44
C MET A 53 -11.73 -10.43 -3.18
N ILE A 54 -12.59 -9.69 -2.47
CA ILE A 54 -13.44 -8.65 -3.07
C ILE A 54 -12.58 -7.49 -3.58
N ALA A 55 -11.61 -7.03 -2.80
CA ALA A 55 -10.73 -5.92 -3.20
C ALA A 55 -9.93 -6.26 -4.46
N LEU A 56 -9.31 -7.44 -4.48
CA LEU A 56 -8.54 -7.93 -5.63
C LEU A 56 -9.45 -8.25 -6.83
N GLY A 57 -10.56 -8.96 -6.61
CA GLY A 57 -11.52 -9.31 -7.65
C GLY A 57 -12.09 -8.08 -8.35
N ARG A 58 -12.46 -7.05 -7.58
CA ARG A 58 -12.90 -5.75 -8.08
C ARG A 58 -11.84 -5.07 -8.98
N ALA A 59 -10.56 -5.17 -8.61
CA ALA A 59 -9.48 -4.61 -9.41
C ALA A 59 -9.26 -5.40 -10.70
N LEU A 60 -9.22 -6.73 -10.64
CA LEU A 60 -8.97 -7.62 -11.79
C LEU A 60 -10.15 -7.66 -12.76
N SER A 61 -11.41 -7.64 -12.28
CA SER A 61 -12.59 -7.70 -13.13
C SER A 61 -12.76 -6.51 -14.09
N ARG A 62 -11.95 -5.47 -13.92
CA ARG A 62 -11.89 -4.30 -14.81
C ARG A 62 -10.89 -4.44 -15.95
N ASN A 63 -10.23 -5.58 -16.08
CA ASN A 63 -9.16 -5.83 -17.06
C ASN A 63 -8.10 -4.71 -17.09
N PRO A 64 -7.40 -4.46 -15.97
CA PRO A 64 -6.37 -3.42 -15.93
C PRO A 64 -5.18 -3.83 -16.81
N GLU A 65 -4.50 -2.87 -17.44
CA GLU A 65 -3.20 -3.14 -18.08
C GLU A 65 -2.11 -3.43 -17.06
N LEU A 66 -2.20 -2.78 -15.87
CA LEU A 66 -1.25 -2.94 -14.77
C LEU A 66 -1.98 -3.02 -13.44
N LEU A 67 -1.71 -4.09 -12.70
CA LEU A 67 -2.11 -4.24 -11.29
C LEU A 67 -0.95 -3.83 -10.39
N LEU A 68 -1.22 -2.92 -9.46
CA LEU A 68 -0.34 -2.61 -8.33
C LEU A 68 -0.98 -3.18 -7.07
N ALA A 69 -0.26 -4.00 -6.32
CA ALA A 69 -0.76 -4.61 -5.09
C ALA A 69 0.25 -4.45 -3.96
N ASP A 70 -0.23 -3.96 -2.83
CA ASP A 70 0.58 -3.70 -1.64
C ASP A 70 0.10 -4.58 -0.49
N GLU A 71 0.98 -5.48 -0.04
CA GLU A 71 0.80 -6.40 1.10
C GLU A 71 -0.50 -7.23 1.04
N LEU A 72 -0.75 -7.93 -0.09
CA LEU A 72 -1.94 -8.77 -0.26
C LEU A 72 -2.07 -9.86 0.82
N SER A 73 -0.96 -10.31 1.38
CA SER A 73 -0.90 -11.44 2.31
C SER A 73 -1.06 -11.05 3.78
N LEU A 74 -1.04 -9.76 4.11
CA LEU A 74 -0.96 -9.31 5.50
C LEU A 74 -2.14 -9.79 6.35
N GLY A 75 -1.82 -10.55 7.42
CA GLY A 75 -2.81 -11.05 8.37
C GLY A 75 -3.75 -12.12 7.84
N LEU A 76 -3.42 -12.77 6.70
CA LEU A 76 -4.24 -13.79 6.08
C LEU A 76 -3.68 -15.20 6.27
N ALA A 77 -4.59 -16.19 6.31
CA ALA A 77 -4.21 -17.60 6.32
C ALA A 77 -3.46 -17.98 5.01
N PRO A 78 -2.45 -18.87 5.08
CA PRO A 78 -1.62 -19.24 3.93
C PRO A 78 -2.41 -19.66 2.69
N MET A 79 -3.49 -20.42 2.87
CA MET A 79 -4.36 -20.89 1.78
C MET A 79 -5.08 -19.74 1.07
N ILE A 80 -5.43 -18.69 1.79
CA ILE A 80 -6.06 -17.51 1.18
C ILE A 80 -5.04 -16.74 0.35
N VAL A 81 -3.82 -16.58 0.88
CA VAL A 81 -2.72 -15.94 0.15
C VAL A 81 -2.42 -16.66 -1.15
N ASP A 82 -2.34 -18.00 -1.13
CA ASP A 82 -2.13 -18.79 -2.34
C ASP A 82 -3.24 -18.56 -3.38
N ARG A 83 -4.50 -18.47 -2.94
CA ARG A 83 -5.63 -18.16 -3.86
C ARG A 83 -5.51 -16.77 -4.47
N LEU A 84 -5.16 -15.76 -3.68
CA LEU A 84 -5.02 -14.37 -4.16
C LEU A 84 -3.88 -14.27 -5.19
N LEU A 85 -2.70 -14.80 -4.86
CA LEU A 85 -1.54 -14.77 -5.75
C LEU A 85 -1.76 -15.61 -7.02
N SER A 86 -2.44 -16.76 -6.90
CA SER A 86 -2.83 -17.57 -8.06
C SER A 86 -3.78 -16.81 -8.98
N ALA A 87 -4.77 -16.07 -8.43
CA ALA A 87 -5.68 -15.27 -9.25
C ALA A 87 -4.93 -14.16 -10.02
N VAL A 88 -3.94 -13.52 -9.39
CA VAL A 88 -3.08 -12.54 -10.08
C VAL A 88 -2.28 -13.21 -11.18
N ARG A 89 -1.70 -14.38 -10.91
CA ARG A 89 -0.92 -15.13 -11.92
C ARG A 89 -1.80 -15.53 -13.11
N THR A 90 -2.98 -16.08 -12.86
CA THR A 90 -3.95 -16.43 -13.90
C THR A 90 -4.31 -15.23 -14.77
N ALA A 91 -4.59 -14.08 -14.13
CA ALA A 91 -4.91 -12.85 -14.86
C ALA A 91 -3.70 -12.36 -15.70
N ALA A 92 -2.47 -12.49 -15.21
CA ALA A 92 -1.28 -12.15 -15.98
C ALA A 92 -1.11 -13.06 -17.18
N ASP A 93 -1.31 -14.36 -17.02
CA ASP A 93 -1.11 -15.37 -18.09
C ASP A 93 -2.22 -15.31 -19.15
N GLU A 94 -3.48 -15.18 -18.73
CA GLU A 94 -4.64 -15.28 -19.63
C GLU A 94 -5.05 -13.94 -20.23
N GLN A 95 -4.89 -12.84 -19.49
CA GLN A 95 -5.33 -11.50 -19.90
C GLN A 95 -4.15 -10.60 -20.30
N GLY A 96 -2.91 -11.04 -20.10
CA GLY A 96 -1.70 -10.28 -20.44
C GLY A 96 -1.48 -9.05 -19.59
N ILE A 97 -2.02 -9.01 -18.35
CA ILE A 97 -1.82 -7.88 -17.46
C ILE A 97 -0.42 -7.88 -16.86
N GLY A 98 0.18 -6.70 -16.69
CA GLY A 98 1.34 -6.53 -15.83
C GLY A 98 0.90 -6.53 -14.35
N ALA A 99 1.68 -7.16 -13.46
CA ALA A 99 1.42 -7.12 -12.02
C ALA A 99 2.70 -6.76 -11.25
N LEU A 100 2.63 -5.72 -10.43
CA LEU A 100 3.66 -5.38 -9.45
C LEU A 100 3.10 -5.60 -8.05
N ILE A 101 3.69 -6.57 -7.33
CA ILE A 101 3.24 -6.97 -6.00
C ILE A 101 4.35 -6.64 -5.01
N VAL A 102 4.02 -5.91 -3.95
CA VAL A 102 4.89 -5.70 -2.79
C VAL A 102 4.48 -6.69 -1.71
N GLU A 103 5.42 -7.53 -1.28
CA GLU A 103 5.17 -8.59 -0.30
C GLU A 103 6.34 -8.75 0.65
N GLN A 104 6.04 -9.04 1.92
CA GLN A 104 7.06 -9.35 2.92
C GLN A 104 7.45 -10.83 2.92
N HIS A 105 6.57 -11.70 2.45
CA HIS A 105 6.79 -13.15 2.43
C HIS A 105 7.41 -13.61 1.09
N ALA A 106 8.73 -13.44 0.95
CA ALA A 106 9.47 -13.74 -0.28
C ALA A 106 9.16 -15.13 -0.86
N ARG A 107 9.14 -16.19 -0.03
CA ARG A 107 8.87 -17.58 -0.50
C ARG A 107 7.55 -17.74 -1.23
N LYS A 108 6.51 -17.00 -0.80
CA LYS A 108 5.18 -17.05 -1.44
C LYS A 108 5.17 -16.25 -2.73
N ALA A 109 5.73 -15.03 -2.71
CA ALA A 109 5.82 -14.19 -3.89
C ALA A 109 6.58 -14.87 -5.03
N LEU A 110 7.70 -15.55 -4.70
CA LEU A 110 8.55 -16.28 -5.65
C LEU A 110 7.82 -17.35 -6.48
N LYS A 111 6.78 -17.96 -5.91
CA LYS A 111 6.02 -19.01 -6.59
C LYS A 111 5.21 -18.48 -7.78
N TYR A 112 4.80 -17.21 -7.70
CA TYR A 112 3.83 -16.62 -8.64
C TYR A 112 4.42 -15.49 -9.49
N SER A 113 5.68 -15.10 -9.28
CA SER A 113 6.34 -13.99 -9.98
C SER A 113 7.36 -14.49 -11.01
N ASP A 114 7.63 -13.66 -12.02
CA ASP A 114 8.67 -13.90 -13.02
C ASP A 114 10.00 -13.24 -12.62
N ARG A 115 9.93 -12.08 -11.95
CA ARG A 115 11.08 -11.27 -11.50
C ARG A 115 10.90 -10.81 -10.07
N ILE A 116 12.01 -10.62 -9.40
CA ILE A 116 12.08 -10.17 -8.02
C ILE A 116 13.01 -8.97 -7.91
N TYR A 117 12.55 -8.01 -7.13
CA TYR A 117 13.32 -6.84 -6.73
C TYR A 117 13.38 -6.80 -5.21
N LEU A 118 14.54 -7.01 -4.61
CA LEU A 118 14.74 -6.78 -3.18
C LEU A 118 14.99 -5.31 -2.95
N MET A 119 14.07 -4.65 -2.22
CA MET A 119 14.18 -3.24 -1.91
C MET A 119 14.48 -3.04 -0.42
N SER A 120 15.46 -2.21 -0.11
CA SER A 120 15.76 -1.76 1.24
C SER A 120 16.07 -0.27 1.24
N ARG A 121 15.51 0.47 2.21
CA ARG A 121 15.71 1.91 2.40
C ARG A 121 15.52 2.74 1.12
N GLY A 122 14.49 2.40 0.34
CA GLY A 122 14.14 3.10 -0.90
C GLY A 122 15.09 2.83 -2.08
N ARG A 123 15.93 1.78 -2.01
CA ARG A 123 16.85 1.38 -3.08
C ARG A 123 16.68 -0.09 -3.40
N ILE A 124 16.75 -0.44 -4.69
CA ILE A 124 16.83 -1.82 -5.13
C ILE A 124 18.23 -2.33 -4.81
N GLN A 125 18.31 -3.38 -4.01
CA GLN A 125 19.55 -4.04 -3.59
C GLN A 125 19.88 -5.21 -4.51
N MET A 126 18.85 -5.94 -4.94
CA MET A 126 19.00 -7.09 -5.83
C MET A 126 17.85 -7.09 -6.85
N GLU A 127 18.16 -7.53 -8.04
CA GLU A 127 17.20 -7.83 -9.10
C GLU A 127 17.57 -9.18 -9.71
N MET A 128 16.59 -10.09 -9.85
CA MET A 128 16.82 -11.41 -10.41
C MET A 128 15.53 -12.02 -10.93
N THR A 129 15.65 -13.08 -11.73
CA THR A 129 14.52 -13.93 -12.11
C THR A 129 14.03 -14.75 -10.90
N SER A 130 12.78 -15.21 -10.93
CA SER A 130 12.26 -16.08 -9.87
C SER A 130 12.99 -17.41 -9.76
N ASP A 131 13.51 -17.93 -10.88
CA ASP A 131 14.27 -19.18 -10.88
C ASP A 131 15.64 -18.99 -10.20
N GLU A 132 16.33 -17.90 -10.49
CA GLU A 132 17.57 -17.52 -9.76
C GLU A 132 17.30 -17.31 -8.28
N ALA A 133 16.21 -16.62 -7.94
CA ALA A 133 15.85 -16.33 -6.57
C ALA A 133 15.51 -17.60 -5.76
N ARG A 134 14.90 -18.61 -6.38
CA ARG A 134 14.63 -19.91 -5.72
C ARG A 134 15.91 -20.61 -5.27
N SER A 135 16.99 -20.48 -6.04
CA SER A 135 18.29 -21.08 -5.70
C SER A 135 19.05 -20.27 -4.65
N ARG A 136 18.67 -19.03 -4.38
CA ARG A 136 19.34 -18.06 -3.48
C ARG A 136 18.44 -17.58 -2.36
N LEU A 137 17.42 -18.36 -2.00
CA LEU A 137 16.41 -17.95 -1.00
C LEU A 137 17.01 -17.55 0.34
N ASP A 138 17.98 -18.31 0.84
CA ASP A 138 18.61 -18.03 2.14
C ASP A 138 19.38 -16.71 2.10
N GLU A 139 20.07 -16.42 0.98
CA GLU A 139 20.76 -15.13 0.77
C GLU A 139 19.79 -13.95 0.74
N ILE A 140 18.63 -14.14 0.09
CA ILE A 140 17.58 -13.11 0.01
C ILE A 140 16.98 -12.85 1.39
N GLU A 141 16.68 -13.90 2.15
CA GLU A 141 16.16 -13.79 3.52
C GLU A 141 17.18 -13.12 4.45
N GLU A 142 18.45 -13.47 4.34
CA GLU A 142 19.53 -12.86 5.13
C GLU A 142 19.73 -11.38 4.78
N ALA A 143 19.71 -11.02 3.49
CA ALA A 143 19.78 -9.62 3.04
C ALA A 143 18.54 -8.83 3.46
N TYR A 144 17.36 -9.44 3.48
CA TYR A 144 16.13 -8.85 3.99
C TYR A 144 16.24 -8.56 5.49
N LEU A 145 16.66 -9.54 6.28
CA LEU A 145 16.85 -9.39 7.73
C LEU A 145 17.92 -8.36 8.07
N ALA A 146 19.03 -8.33 7.34
CA ALA A 146 20.07 -7.32 7.51
C ALA A 146 19.57 -5.91 7.16
N GLY A 147 18.67 -5.79 6.19
CA GLY A 147 18.03 -4.52 5.81
C GLY A 147 16.96 -4.05 6.81
N THR A 148 16.34 -4.99 7.53
CA THR A 148 15.28 -4.75 8.53
C THR A 148 15.81 -4.54 9.94
N SER A 149 17.09 -4.81 10.21
CA SER A 149 17.73 -4.43 11.47
C SER A 149 17.81 -2.90 11.58
N GLU A 150 16.64 -2.27 11.68
CA GLU A 150 16.55 -0.89 12.08
C GLU A 150 17.04 -0.78 13.52
N SER A 151 17.89 0.20 13.78
CA SER A 151 18.20 0.58 15.16
C SER A 151 16.88 0.94 15.86
N GLU A 152 16.76 0.69 17.17
CA GLU A 152 15.59 1.15 17.94
C GLU A 152 15.30 2.64 17.74
N GLU A 153 16.33 3.42 17.40
CA GLU A 153 16.23 4.84 17.06
C GLU A 153 15.40 5.12 15.80
N ASP A 154 15.55 4.30 14.74
CA ASP A 154 14.75 4.45 13.50
C ASP A 154 13.27 4.09 13.74
N HIS A 155 12.99 3.11 14.59
CA HIS A 155 11.64 2.75 15.02
C HIS A 155 10.98 3.85 15.85
N ILE A 156 11.73 4.49 16.76
CA ILE A 156 11.26 5.60 17.59
C ILE A 156 10.99 6.83 16.70
N GLU A 157 11.85 7.10 15.73
CA GLU A 157 11.68 8.24 14.83
C GLU A 157 10.49 8.05 13.88
N ARG A 158 10.23 6.84 13.37
CA ARG A 158 9.03 6.52 12.58
C ARG A 158 7.75 6.66 13.39
N ARG A 159 7.72 6.18 14.64
CA ARG A 159 6.58 6.39 15.56
C ARG A 159 6.35 7.88 15.81
N ARG A 160 7.39 8.66 16.10
CA ARG A 160 7.29 10.11 16.26
C ARG A 160 6.73 10.81 15.02
N ARG A 161 7.18 10.46 13.82
CA ARG A 161 6.68 11.03 12.56
C ARG A 161 5.20 10.67 12.31
N LYS A 162 4.79 9.45 12.64
CA LYS A 162 3.39 9.01 12.53
C LYS A 162 2.50 9.75 13.53
N ASP A 163 2.93 9.90 14.77
CA ASP A 163 2.21 10.60 15.83
C ASP A 163 2.08 12.10 15.50
N VAL A 164 3.15 12.74 15.01
CA VAL A 164 3.13 14.13 14.55
C VAL A 164 2.15 14.31 13.40
N ARG A 165 2.17 13.40 12.39
CA ARG A 165 1.24 13.47 11.24
C ARG A 165 -0.22 13.31 11.68
N GLN A 166 -0.51 12.41 12.63
CA GLN A 166 -1.85 12.24 13.19
C GLN A 166 -2.27 13.44 14.04
N ALA A 167 -1.36 14.03 14.83
CA ALA A 167 -1.61 15.23 15.60
C ALA A 167 -1.95 16.42 14.70
N TRP A 168 -1.21 16.62 13.61
CA TRP A 168 -1.49 17.65 12.60
C TRP A 168 -2.83 17.41 11.88
N GLY A 169 -3.19 16.17 11.61
CA GLY A 169 -4.50 15.80 11.06
C GLY A 169 -5.64 16.23 11.99
N ARG A 170 -5.52 15.92 13.28
CA ARG A 170 -6.50 16.31 14.32
C ARG A 170 -6.60 17.82 14.51
N LEU A 171 -5.48 18.53 14.48
CA LEU A 171 -5.45 20.00 14.55
C LEU A 171 -6.18 20.65 13.37
N ARG A 172 -5.94 20.18 12.14
CA ARG A 172 -6.64 20.70 10.95
C ARG A 172 -8.15 20.46 10.98
N VAL A 173 -8.59 19.32 11.52
CA VAL A 173 -10.03 19.05 11.70
C VAL A 173 -10.63 20.01 12.71
N LYS A 174 -9.99 20.19 13.86
CA LYS A 174 -10.42 21.08 14.91
C LYS A 174 -10.45 22.55 14.47
N GLU A 175 -9.46 22.97 13.69
CA GLU A 175 -9.42 24.32 13.11
C GLU A 175 -10.55 24.57 12.11
N ARG A 176 -10.88 23.56 11.26
CA ARG A 176 -12.04 23.63 10.35
C ARG A 176 -13.38 23.72 11.10
N GLU A 177 -13.49 22.99 12.19
CA GLU A 177 -14.68 22.98 13.04
C GLU A 177 -14.86 24.31 13.79
N LEU A 178 -13.79 24.87 14.33
CA LEU A 178 -13.78 26.21 14.95
C LEU A 178 -14.13 27.31 13.93
N ARG A 179 -13.62 27.24 12.69
CA ARG A 179 -13.99 28.19 11.62
C ARG A 179 -15.46 28.08 11.23
N ARG A 180 -16.06 26.88 11.27
CA ARG A 180 -17.50 26.69 11.04
C ARG A 180 -18.36 27.29 12.16
N LEU A 181 -17.93 27.14 13.40
CA LEU A 181 -18.66 27.64 14.58
C LEU A 181 -18.52 29.15 14.76
N SER A 182 -17.41 29.75 14.35
CA SER A 182 -17.15 31.19 14.53
C SER A 182 -17.83 32.07 13.47
N GLY A 183 -18.44 31.50 12.42
CA GLY A 183 -19.18 32.26 11.40
C GLY A 183 -18.36 33.29 10.62
N THR A 184 -17.05 33.35 10.80
CA THR A 184 -16.17 34.38 10.26
C THR A 184 -15.70 33.98 8.85
N GLN A 185 -16.29 34.60 7.83
CA GLN A 185 -15.66 34.69 6.51
C GLN A 185 -14.41 35.57 6.62
N VAL A 186 -13.27 34.97 6.88
CA VAL A 186 -11.99 35.69 6.78
C VAL A 186 -11.58 35.67 5.31
N SER A 187 -11.69 36.84 4.66
CA SER A 187 -11.09 37.07 3.35
C SER A 187 -9.59 36.74 3.43
N ARG A 188 -9.10 35.95 2.47
CA ARG A 188 -7.68 35.64 2.32
C ARG A 188 -6.90 36.92 1.99
N ARG A 189 -6.43 37.64 3.00
CA ARG A 189 -5.24 38.49 2.84
C ARG A 189 -4.03 37.61 3.19
N ARG A 190 -3.30 37.16 2.21
CA ARG A 190 -1.93 36.67 2.38
C ARG A 190 -1.12 37.85 2.94
N THR A 191 -0.66 37.72 4.18
CA THR A 191 0.38 38.60 4.73
C THR A 191 1.72 38.01 4.29
N GLY A 192 2.61 38.88 3.75
CA GLY A 192 3.91 38.47 3.21
C GLY A 192 4.89 37.82 4.21
N GLU A 193 4.50 37.66 5.46
CA GLU A 193 5.28 36.98 6.50
C GLU A 193 5.29 35.45 6.35
N ASP A 194 4.22 34.86 5.81
CA ASP A 194 4.15 33.40 5.60
C ASP A 194 5.09 32.91 4.46
N ASP A 195 5.37 33.77 3.48
CA ASP A 195 6.27 33.46 2.37
C ASP A 195 7.76 33.55 2.81
N GLN A 196 8.11 34.42 3.76
CA GLN A 196 9.45 34.52 4.32
C GLN A 196 9.84 33.32 5.19
N ILE A 197 8.91 32.76 5.95
CA ILE A 197 9.17 31.59 6.81
C ILE A 197 9.45 30.34 5.95
N LEU A 198 8.76 30.20 4.82
CA LEU A 198 8.96 29.08 3.89
C LEU A 198 10.31 29.19 3.15
N ASP A 199 10.73 30.40 2.78
CA ASP A 199 12.02 30.66 2.13
C ASP A 199 13.20 30.41 3.09
N ASP A 200 13.07 30.79 4.36
CA ASP A 200 14.09 30.55 5.39
C ASP A 200 14.25 29.06 5.72
N GLU A 201 13.16 28.29 5.76
CA GLU A 201 13.25 26.83 5.93
C GLU A 201 13.87 26.13 4.71
N GLN A 202 13.58 26.59 3.51
CA GLN A 202 14.17 26.07 2.27
C GLN A 202 15.68 26.35 2.22
N HIS A 203 16.10 27.56 2.59
CA HIS A 203 17.51 27.96 2.67
C HIS A 203 18.30 27.17 3.72
N ARG A 204 17.70 26.86 4.87
CA ARG A 204 18.33 26.01 5.90
C ARG A 204 18.50 24.56 5.43
N ARG A 205 17.56 24.02 4.68
CA ARG A 205 17.66 22.67 4.10
C ARG A 205 18.77 22.57 3.05
N ASP A 206 18.86 23.55 2.19
CA ASP A 206 19.89 23.59 1.13
C ASP A 206 21.29 23.78 1.71
N SER A 207 21.44 24.58 2.77
CA SER A 207 22.71 24.76 3.49
C SER A 207 23.16 23.48 4.19
N GLN A 208 22.25 22.71 4.81
CA GLN A 208 22.59 21.42 5.43
C GLN A 208 22.96 20.34 4.39
N MET A 209 22.35 20.37 3.21
CA MET A 209 22.74 19.48 2.12
C MET A 209 24.13 19.80 1.54
N ARG A 210 24.50 21.07 1.47
CA ARG A 210 25.87 21.49 1.03
C ARG A 210 26.95 21.03 2.01
N ILE A 211 26.71 21.13 3.33
CA ILE A 211 27.66 20.68 4.36
C ILE A 211 27.86 19.16 4.32
N ARG A 212 26.81 18.38 4.02
CA ARG A 212 26.93 16.92 3.87
C ARG A 212 27.67 16.48 2.59
N ARG A 213 27.63 17.28 1.51
CA ARG A 213 28.38 17.00 0.27
C ARG A 213 29.85 17.42 0.33
N GLY A 214 30.23 18.34 1.21
CA GLY A 214 31.61 18.84 1.37
C GLY A 214 32.50 17.97 2.28
N ARG A 215 32.01 16.89 2.86
CA ARG A 215 32.80 15.97 3.73
C ARG A 215 33.12 14.63 3.06
N LYS A 216 33.37 14.62 1.77
CA LYS A 216 33.97 13.49 1.05
C LYS A 216 35.16 14.03 0.26
N TYR A 217 36.28 14.15 0.98
CA TYR A 217 37.66 14.04 0.46
C TYR A 217 38.54 13.61 1.63
#